data_9d6cea8cf2796310dc3d6f106b34b149
#
_entry.id   9d6cea8cf2796310dc3d6f106b34b149
#
_cell.length_a   1.000
_cell.length_b   1.000
_cell.length_c   1.000
_cell.angle_alpha   90.00
_cell.angle_beta   90.00
_cell.angle_gamma   90.00
#
_symmetry.space_group_name_H-M   'P 1'
#
loop_
_entity.id
_entity.type
_entity.pdbx_description
1 polymer ?
#
loop_
_entity_poly.entity_id
_entity_poly.type
_entity_poly.pdbx_seq_one_letter_code
_entity_poly.pdbx_strand_id
1 'polypeptide(L)'
;MFDAHVHIIDPRFPLIENEGFIPAAFTIADYRERMRAFEVQGGAVVSASFQGYDTEFLRTAIAELGPGWVGVVNLPHDTTDEDIAELDRAGVRALRFNLKRAAGDIAELTMQAVRAYEVAGWHVELYIDGSMLASLEPVITKLPALTVDHLGMSDDCLPYLLDLVDRGARVKASGFGRVSMNIPATLRRIHAINPEALMFGSDLPGTRAGRPFRDEDVRLIADALGTDLYRVFEDNARACYRLPARDRGADPAPTQPLPQIERKDPPTLRLNTADLQLDTDELPATPWKPRSIHKWHR
;
A
#
# COMPACT_ATOMS: atom_id res chain seq x y z
N MET A 1 12.09 -11.87 -3.16
CA MET A 1 11.34 -10.78 -2.48
C MET A 1 9.90 -10.79 -2.94
N PHE A 2 8.94 -10.40 -2.09
CA PHE A 2 7.52 -10.21 -2.43
C PHE A 2 7.16 -8.72 -2.26
N ASP A 3 6.57 -8.11 -3.29
CA ASP A 3 6.13 -6.72 -3.25
C ASP A 3 4.63 -6.65 -2.89
N ALA A 4 4.29 -6.37 -1.65
CA ALA A 4 2.92 -6.38 -1.17
C ALA A 4 2.08 -5.15 -1.60
N HIS A 5 2.65 -4.21 -2.36
CA HIS A 5 1.91 -3.03 -2.81
C HIS A 5 2.51 -2.40 -4.07
N VAL A 6 1.90 -2.65 -5.21
CA VAL A 6 2.24 -2.02 -6.49
C VAL A 6 0.97 -1.67 -7.27
N HIS A 7 1.00 -0.59 -8.03
CA HIS A 7 -0.05 -0.24 -8.98
C HIS A 7 0.45 -0.44 -10.40
N ILE A 8 -0.31 -1.14 -11.22
CA ILE A 8 -0.10 -1.23 -12.66
C ILE A 8 -1.10 -0.30 -13.34
N ILE A 9 -0.60 0.58 -14.19
CA ILE A 9 -1.39 1.57 -14.93
C ILE A 9 -1.21 1.27 -16.41
N ASP A 10 -2.02 0.36 -16.89
CA ASP A 10 -1.97 -0.12 -18.26
C ASP A 10 -2.87 0.73 -19.15
N PRO A 11 -2.33 1.38 -20.20
CA PRO A 11 -3.09 2.24 -21.09
C PRO A 11 -4.16 1.51 -21.94
N ARG A 12 -4.18 0.19 -21.92
CA ARG A 12 -5.24 -0.61 -22.55
C ARG A 12 -6.58 -0.49 -21.82
N PHE A 13 -6.57 -0.09 -20.56
CA PHE A 13 -7.75 0.01 -19.70
C PHE A 13 -8.11 1.46 -19.38
N PRO A 14 -9.41 1.79 -19.30
CA PRO A 14 -9.85 3.16 -19.04
C PRO A 14 -9.45 3.60 -17.61
N LEU A 15 -9.17 4.89 -17.47
CA LEU A 15 -8.95 5.52 -16.19
C LEU A 15 -10.03 6.55 -15.90
N ILE A 16 -10.40 6.68 -14.64
CA ILE A 16 -11.34 7.67 -14.14
C ILE A 16 -10.56 8.79 -13.48
N GLU A 17 -10.83 10.01 -13.85
CA GLU A 17 -10.26 11.17 -13.17
C GLU A 17 -10.69 11.19 -11.70
N ASN A 18 -9.73 11.36 -10.82
CA ASN A 18 -9.99 11.47 -9.40
C ASN A 18 -9.36 12.76 -8.86
N GLU A 19 -10.20 13.73 -8.45
CA GLU A 19 -9.79 15.04 -7.96
C GLU A 19 -8.83 15.77 -8.92
N GLY A 20 -9.16 15.81 -10.21
CA GLY A 20 -8.36 16.47 -11.25
C GLY A 20 -7.09 15.72 -11.65
N PHE A 21 -6.92 14.46 -11.21
CA PHE A 21 -5.70 13.69 -11.45
C PHE A 21 -5.97 12.43 -12.28
N ILE A 22 -5.20 12.28 -13.36
CA ILE A 22 -5.06 11.05 -14.12
C ILE A 22 -3.57 10.70 -14.15
N PRO A 23 -3.16 9.52 -13.70
CA PRO A 23 -1.75 9.13 -13.68
C PRO A 23 -1.21 8.84 -15.08
N ALA A 24 0.10 8.99 -15.25
CA ALA A 24 0.80 8.45 -16.42
C ALA A 24 0.77 6.92 -16.39
N ALA A 25 0.93 6.30 -17.56
CA ALA A 25 1.06 4.85 -17.69
C ALA A 25 2.27 4.35 -16.89
N PHE A 26 2.10 3.20 -16.25
CA PHE A 26 3.14 2.43 -15.58
C PHE A 26 2.82 0.95 -15.77
N THR A 27 3.42 0.37 -16.78
CA THR A 27 3.12 -0.98 -17.23
C THR A 27 3.87 -2.05 -16.43
N ILE A 28 3.53 -3.31 -16.65
CA ILE A 28 4.29 -4.45 -16.11
C ILE A 28 5.76 -4.41 -16.59
N ALA A 29 6.01 -3.96 -17.81
CA ALA A 29 7.38 -3.83 -18.32
C ALA A 29 8.18 -2.77 -17.55
N ASP A 30 7.55 -1.61 -17.28
CA ASP A 30 8.15 -0.53 -16.48
C ASP A 30 8.44 -1.01 -15.04
N TYR A 31 7.49 -1.74 -14.45
CA TYR A 31 7.68 -2.33 -13.13
C TYR A 31 8.84 -3.32 -13.08
N ARG A 32 8.88 -4.28 -14.03
CA ARG A 32 9.96 -5.28 -14.09
C ARG A 32 11.32 -4.64 -14.27
N GLU A 33 11.42 -3.61 -15.12
CA GLU A 33 12.67 -2.87 -15.31
C GLU A 33 13.08 -2.13 -14.03
N ARG A 34 12.11 -1.43 -13.38
CA ARG A 34 12.38 -0.69 -12.14
C ARG A 34 12.81 -1.60 -10.98
N MET A 35 12.24 -2.79 -10.89
CA MET A 35 12.50 -3.74 -9.80
C MET A 35 13.52 -4.82 -10.13
N ARG A 36 14.16 -4.75 -11.28
CA ARG A 36 15.08 -5.79 -11.78
C ARG A 36 16.19 -6.17 -10.79
N ALA A 37 16.71 -5.19 -10.03
CA ALA A 37 17.79 -5.42 -9.06
C ALA A 37 17.33 -6.16 -7.78
N PHE A 38 16.02 -6.31 -7.55
CA PHE A 38 15.47 -6.82 -6.30
C PHE A 38 14.95 -8.27 -6.40
N GLU A 39 15.03 -8.91 -7.55
CA GLU A 39 14.59 -10.29 -7.78
C GLU A 39 13.18 -10.56 -7.22
N VAL A 40 12.22 -9.69 -7.56
CA VAL A 40 10.84 -9.84 -7.10
C VAL A 40 10.22 -11.08 -7.74
N GLN A 41 9.70 -11.99 -6.91
CA GLN A 41 9.15 -13.29 -7.33
C GLN A 41 7.65 -13.40 -7.08
N GLY A 42 7.01 -12.34 -6.66
CA GLY A 42 5.58 -12.25 -6.42
C GLY A 42 5.21 -10.92 -5.83
N GLY A 43 3.94 -10.64 -5.75
CA GLY A 43 3.46 -9.37 -5.21
C GLY A 43 1.95 -9.24 -5.25
N ALA A 44 1.47 -8.09 -4.79
CA ALA A 44 0.08 -7.70 -4.80
C ALA A 44 -0.13 -6.48 -5.71
N VAL A 45 -0.85 -6.66 -6.80
CA VAL A 45 -1.34 -5.56 -7.64
C VAL A 45 -2.56 -4.96 -6.97
N VAL A 46 -2.48 -3.68 -6.62
CA VAL A 46 -3.49 -2.99 -5.83
C VAL A 46 -4.28 -2.02 -6.71
N SER A 47 -5.60 -2.15 -6.73
CA SER A 47 -6.48 -1.19 -7.41
C SER A 47 -6.39 0.18 -6.77
N ALA A 48 -6.33 1.22 -7.59
CA ALA A 48 -6.31 2.61 -7.16
C ALA A 48 -7.63 3.32 -7.48
N SER A 49 -7.85 4.50 -6.90
CA SER A 49 -9.09 5.26 -7.11
C SER A 49 -9.37 5.63 -8.58
N PHE A 50 -8.34 5.83 -9.37
CA PHE A 50 -8.46 6.14 -10.79
C PHE A 50 -8.81 4.92 -11.66
N GLN A 51 -8.84 3.72 -11.11
CA GLN A 51 -9.31 2.50 -11.77
C GLN A 51 -10.76 2.17 -11.38
N GLY A 52 -11.33 2.91 -10.43
CA GLY A 52 -12.70 2.71 -9.98
C GLY A 52 -12.94 1.28 -9.51
N TYR A 53 -13.94 0.64 -10.10
CA TYR A 53 -14.32 -0.76 -9.85
C TYR A 53 -13.98 -1.69 -11.04
N ASP A 54 -13.09 -1.25 -11.94
CA ASP A 54 -12.63 -2.11 -13.04
C ASP A 54 -11.80 -3.27 -12.47
N THR A 55 -12.25 -4.49 -12.70
CA THR A 55 -11.56 -5.72 -12.29
C THR A 55 -10.80 -6.36 -13.44
N GLU A 56 -11.07 -5.97 -14.68
CA GLU A 56 -10.47 -6.62 -15.86
C GLU A 56 -8.99 -6.29 -15.99
N PHE A 57 -8.60 -5.01 -15.72
CA PHE A 57 -7.18 -4.67 -15.69
C PHE A 57 -6.42 -5.48 -14.63
N LEU A 58 -7.05 -5.71 -13.47
CA LEU A 58 -6.43 -6.41 -12.35
C LEU A 58 -6.23 -7.90 -12.68
N ARG A 59 -7.28 -8.55 -13.22
CA ARG A 59 -7.23 -9.95 -13.68
C ARG A 59 -6.16 -10.14 -14.76
N THR A 60 -6.10 -9.23 -15.73
CA THR A 60 -5.09 -9.23 -16.79
C THR A 60 -3.69 -9.07 -16.22
N ALA A 61 -3.48 -8.09 -15.31
CA ALA A 61 -2.17 -7.85 -14.71
C ALA A 61 -1.68 -9.07 -13.90
N ILE A 62 -2.54 -9.70 -13.11
CA ILE A 62 -2.20 -10.90 -12.33
C ILE A 62 -1.80 -12.04 -13.28
N ALA A 63 -2.59 -12.28 -14.33
CA ALA A 63 -2.31 -13.34 -15.30
C ALA A 63 -0.97 -13.11 -16.04
N GLU A 64 -0.67 -11.88 -16.46
CA GLU A 64 0.58 -11.54 -17.17
C GLU A 64 1.81 -11.57 -16.26
N LEU A 65 1.65 -11.21 -14.97
CA LEU A 65 2.73 -11.26 -13.98
C LEU A 65 3.05 -12.71 -13.60
N GLY A 66 2.04 -13.58 -13.57
CA GLY A 66 2.18 -15.02 -13.39
C GLY A 66 2.10 -15.49 -11.93
N PRO A 67 2.51 -16.74 -11.67
CA PRO A 67 2.41 -17.36 -10.35
C PRO A 67 3.09 -16.55 -9.26
N GLY A 68 2.47 -16.46 -8.09
CA GLY A 68 2.98 -15.68 -6.96
C GLY A 68 2.45 -14.24 -6.92
N TRP A 69 1.71 -13.80 -7.94
CA TRP A 69 1.04 -12.51 -7.95
C TRP A 69 -0.44 -12.63 -7.61
N VAL A 70 -0.93 -11.65 -6.86
CA VAL A 70 -2.32 -11.58 -6.41
C VAL A 70 -2.91 -10.19 -6.65
N GLY A 71 -4.23 -10.07 -6.56
CA GLY A 71 -4.95 -8.82 -6.68
C GLY A 71 -5.52 -8.34 -5.35
N VAL A 72 -5.56 -7.02 -5.23
CA VAL A 72 -6.28 -6.29 -4.19
C VAL A 72 -7.24 -5.34 -4.88
N VAL A 73 -8.53 -5.50 -4.66
CA VAL A 73 -9.58 -4.91 -5.50
C VAL A 73 -10.45 -3.90 -4.75
N ASN A 74 -10.89 -2.84 -5.44
CA ASN A 74 -12.03 -2.04 -5.03
C ASN A 74 -13.29 -2.65 -5.65
N LEU A 75 -14.36 -2.83 -4.89
CA LEU A 75 -15.63 -3.37 -5.38
C LEU A 75 -16.81 -2.51 -4.94
N PRO A 76 -17.90 -2.45 -5.74
CA PRO A 76 -19.19 -1.96 -5.27
C PRO A 76 -19.67 -2.78 -4.07
N HIS A 77 -20.42 -2.15 -3.15
CA HIS A 77 -20.91 -2.81 -1.94
C HIS A 77 -21.92 -3.94 -2.22
N ASP A 78 -22.60 -3.87 -3.36
CA ASP A 78 -23.61 -4.83 -3.84
C ASP A 78 -23.02 -5.97 -4.68
N THR A 79 -21.68 -6.09 -4.79
CA THR A 79 -21.01 -7.20 -5.48
C THR A 79 -21.50 -8.55 -4.96
N THR A 80 -21.85 -9.47 -5.86
CA THR A 80 -22.42 -10.77 -5.49
C THR A 80 -21.38 -11.74 -4.90
N ASP A 81 -21.85 -12.80 -4.21
CA ASP A 81 -20.96 -13.86 -3.69
C ASP A 81 -20.29 -14.62 -4.83
N GLU A 82 -21.01 -14.81 -5.94
CA GLU A 82 -20.51 -15.44 -7.15
C GLU A 82 -19.35 -14.63 -7.76
N ASP A 83 -19.50 -13.30 -7.84
CA ASP A 83 -18.45 -12.42 -8.36
C ASP A 83 -17.20 -12.44 -7.47
N ILE A 84 -17.38 -12.43 -6.13
CA ILE A 84 -16.27 -12.55 -5.17
C ILE A 84 -15.56 -13.89 -5.36
N ALA A 85 -16.31 -14.98 -5.47
CA ALA A 85 -15.73 -16.31 -5.69
C ALA A 85 -15.03 -16.43 -7.05
N GLU A 86 -15.54 -15.77 -8.09
CA GLU A 86 -14.88 -15.73 -9.40
C GLU A 86 -13.56 -14.96 -9.34
N LEU A 87 -13.56 -13.80 -8.70
CA LEU A 87 -12.36 -13.00 -8.51
C LEU A 87 -11.31 -13.73 -7.64
N ASP A 88 -11.73 -14.49 -6.63
CA ASP A 88 -10.81 -15.31 -5.85
C ASP A 88 -10.12 -16.38 -6.72
N ARG A 89 -10.90 -17.06 -7.57
CA ARG A 89 -10.33 -18.02 -8.56
C ARG A 89 -9.38 -17.35 -9.54
N ALA A 90 -9.60 -16.09 -9.88
CA ALA A 90 -8.70 -15.30 -10.73
C ALA A 90 -7.44 -14.80 -10.00
N GLY A 91 -7.31 -15.01 -8.67
CA GLY A 91 -6.12 -14.63 -7.90
C GLY A 91 -6.28 -13.38 -7.04
N VAL A 92 -7.48 -12.81 -6.92
CA VAL A 92 -7.74 -11.73 -5.97
C VAL A 92 -7.73 -12.29 -4.54
N ARG A 93 -7.19 -11.52 -3.58
CA ARG A 93 -7.01 -11.99 -2.20
C ARG A 93 -7.45 -11.00 -1.13
N ALA A 94 -7.78 -9.77 -1.51
CA ALA A 94 -8.18 -8.74 -0.56
C ALA A 94 -9.09 -7.68 -1.19
N LEU A 95 -9.91 -7.06 -0.32
CA LEU A 95 -10.60 -5.80 -0.61
C LEU A 95 -9.72 -4.61 -0.23
N ARG A 96 -9.77 -3.54 -1.00
CA ARG A 96 -9.18 -2.27 -0.65
C ARG A 96 -10.25 -1.23 -0.31
N PHE A 97 -10.13 -0.60 0.85
CA PHE A 97 -10.92 0.56 1.22
C PHE A 97 -10.06 1.82 1.18
N ASN A 98 -10.35 2.67 0.20
CA ASN A 98 -9.62 3.92 0.00
C ASN A 98 -10.35 5.06 0.74
N LEU A 99 -10.29 5.08 2.06
CA LEU A 99 -11.00 6.06 2.90
C LEU A 99 -10.36 7.45 2.86
N LYS A 100 -9.13 7.57 2.36
CA LYS A 100 -8.49 8.88 2.20
C LYS A 100 -9.04 9.68 1.02
N ARG A 101 -9.53 9.01 -0.04
CA ARG A 101 -9.91 9.65 -1.29
C ARG A 101 -11.35 9.41 -1.73
N ALA A 102 -12.04 8.54 -1.05
CA ALA A 102 -13.44 8.23 -1.30
C ALA A 102 -14.16 8.05 0.02
N ALA A 103 -15.19 8.84 0.26
CA ALA A 103 -16.08 8.62 1.39
C ALA A 103 -17.05 7.49 1.03
N GLY A 104 -17.06 6.42 1.82
CA GLY A 104 -18.06 5.35 1.76
C GLY A 104 -18.88 5.32 3.03
N ASP A 105 -20.07 4.71 2.97
CA ASP A 105 -20.80 4.36 4.18
C ASP A 105 -20.04 3.22 4.91
N ILE A 106 -19.57 3.54 6.09
CA ILE A 106 -18.72 2.63 6.88
C ILE A 106 -19.46 1.35 7.26
N ALA A 107 -20.79 1.40 7.45
CA ALA A 107 -21.58 0.21 7.74
C ALA A 107 -21.64 -0.71 6.52
N GLU A 108 -21.83 -0.17 5.32
CA GLU A 108 -21.80 -0.93 4.06
C GLU A 108 -20.43 -1.56 3.82
N LEU A 109 -19.34 -0.80 4.02
CA LEU A 109 -17.98 -1.31 3.90
C LEU A 109 -17.70 -2.45 4.91
N THR A 110 -18.23 -2.36 6.13
CA THR A 110 -18.07 -3.41 7.14
C THR A 110 -18.80 -4.68 6.72
N MET A 111 -20.04 -4.57 6.23
CA MET A 111 -20.79 -5.73 5.75
C MET A 111 -20.11 -6.37 4.54
N GLN A 112 -19.61 -5.57 3.62
CA GLN A 112 -18.86 -6.06 2.47
C GLN A 112 -17.58 -6.80 2.88
N ALA A 113 -16.86 -6.29 3.87
CA ALA A 113 -15.63 -6.91 4.39
C ALA A 113 -15.93 -8.28 5.03
N VAL A 114 -16.96 -8.36 5.89
CA VAL A 114 -17.39 -9.62 6.52
C VAL A 114 -17.78 -10.63 5.46
N ARG A 115 -18.60 -10.21 4.50
CA ARG A 115 -19.05 -11.07 3.40
C ARG A 115 -17.88 -11.60 2.55
N ALA A 116 -16.95 -10.74 2.14
CA ALA A 116 -15.79 -11.15 1.35
C ALA A 116 -14.87 -12.12 2.12
N TYR A 117 -14.77 -11.95 3.43
CA TYR A 117 -14.06 -12.88 4.30
C TYR A 117 -14.77 -14.24 4.40
N GLU A 118 -16.10 -14.24 4.58
CA GLU A 118 -16.90 -15.49 4.67
C GLU A 118 -16.88 -16.28 3.37
N VAL A 119 -16.98 -15.60 2.21
CA VAL A 119 -17.01 -16.22 0.89
C VAL A 119 -15.63 -16.71 0.45
N ALA A 120 -14.60 -15.89 0.63
CA ALA A 120 -13.29 -16.12 0.02
C ALA A 120 -12.09 -15.95 0.98
N GLY A 121 -12.33 -15.67 2.27
CA GLY A 121 -11.29 -15.45 3.27
C GLY A 121 -10.46 -14.17 3.01
N TRP A 122 -11.01 -13.18 2.31
CA TRP A 122 -10.28 -11.96 1.99
C TRP A 122 -10.15 -11.05 3.20
N HIS A 123 -8.96 -10.49 3.37
CA HIS A 123 -8.75 -9.40 4.33
C HIS A 123 -9.06 -8.03 3.69
N VAL A 124 -9.14 -7.01 4.53
CA VAL A 124 -9.31 -5.62 4.10
C VAL A 124 -7.96 -4.91 4.14
N GLU A 125 -7.65 -4.14 3.10
CA GLU A 125 -6.55 -3.20 3.07
C GLU A 125 -7.07 -1.77 3.21
N LEU A 126 -6.66 -1.08 4.25
CA LEU A 126 -7.07 0.30 4.52
C LEU A 126 -6.00 1.29 4.03
N TYR A 127 -6.38 2.11 3.06
CA TYR A 127 -5.68 3.36 2.75
C TYR A 127 -6.39 4.52 3.43
N ILE A 128 -5.81 5.00 4.52
CA ILE A 128 -6.45 5.95 5.43
C ILE A 128 -5.47 7.02 5.88
N ASP A 129 -5.96 8.23 6.17
CA ASP A 129 -5.20 9.18 6.97
C ASP A 129 -5.18 8.69 8.42
N GLY A 130 -3.99 8.53 8.98
CA GLY A 130 -3.84 7.97 10.31
C GLY A 130 -4.62 8.70 11.40
N SER A 131 -4.86 10.00 11.24
CA SER A 131 -5.70 10.79 12.16
C SER A 131 -7.14 10.26 12.27
N MET A 132 -7.62 9.53 11.27
CA MET A 132 -8.97 8.94 11.25
C MET A 132 -9.05 7.59 12.00
N LEU A 133 -7.93 6.92 12.28
CA LEU A 133 -7.94 5.59 12.88
C LEU A 133 -8.69 5.54 14.21
N ALA A 134 -8.51 6.56 15.05
CA ALA A 134 -9.22 6.66 16.32
C ALA A 134 -10.74 6.72 16.18
N SER A 135 -11.24 7.47 15.21
CA SER A 135 -12.68 7.62 14.97
C SER A 135 -13.33 6.37 14.34
N LEU A 136 -12.52 5.57 13.65
CA LEU A 136 -12.95 4.35 12.97
C LEU A 136 -12.74 3.08 13.82
N GLU A 137 -12.16 3.18 15.00
CA GLU A 137 -11.92 2.04 15.89
C GLU A 137 -13.17 1.14 16.07
N PRO A 138 -14.39 1.66 16.33
CA PRO A 138 -15.58 0.80 16.53
C PRO A 138 -15.94 -0.04 15.30
N VAL A 139 -15.46 0.34 14.13
CA VAL A 139 -15.69 -0.36 12.86
C VAL A 139 -14.52 -1.27 12.53
N ILE A 140 -13.31 -0.74 12.62
CA ILE A 140 -12.08 -1.48 12.32
C ILE A 140 -11.98 -2.75 13.17
N THR A 141 -12.39 -2.68 14.44
CA THR A 141 -12.41 -3.84 15.36
C THR A 141 -13.39 -4.93 14.96
N LYS A 142 -14.35 -4.65 14.08
CA LYS A 142 -15.30 -5.64 13.55
C LYS A 142 -14.82 -6.30 12.24
N LEU A 143 -13.74 -5.79 11.64
CA LEU A 143 -13.20 -6.36 10.42
C LEU A 143 -12.51 -7.70 10.75
N PRO A 144 -12.80 -8.78 10.01
CA PRO A 144 -12.29 -10.11 10.33
C PRO A 144 -10.78 -10.24 10.15
N ALA A 145 -10.20 -9.49 9.21
CA ALA A 145 -8.76 -9.42 8.98
C ALA A 145 -8.40 -8.07 8.34
N LEU A 146 -7.30 -7.46 8.78
CA LEU A 146 -6.95 -6.10 8.45
C LEU A 146 -5.47 -5.95 8.07
N THR A 147 -5.23 -5.16 7.02
CA THR A 147 -3.93 -4.61 6.67
C THR A 147 -4.02 -3.08 6.57
N VAL A 148 -3.06 -2.37 7.11
CA VAL A 148 -2.97 -0.90 7.02
C VAL A 148 -1.89 -0.52 6.01
N ASP A 149 -2.25 0.29 5.01
CA ASP A 149 -1.30 0.79 4.00
C ASP A 149 -0.34 1.83 4.60
N HIS A 150 0.90 1.84 4.11
CA HIS A 150 1.90 2.92 4.30
C HIS A 150 2.11 3.34 5.76
N LEU A 151 2.25 2.38 6.69
CA LEU A 151 2.47 2.62 8.11
C LEU A 151 1.38 3.51 8.79
N GLY A 152 0.20 3.65 8.17
CA GLY A 152 -0.84 4.55 8.65
C GLY A 152 -0.56 6.04 8.43
N MET A 153 0.53 6.38 7.72
CA MET A 153 0.91 7.67 7.13
C MET A 153 1.41 8.76 8.08
N SER A 154 1.03 8.81 9.36
CA SER A 154 1.46 9.88 10.29
C SER A 154 1.73 9.36 11.71
N ASP A 155 2.56 10.08 12.47
CA ASP A 155 2.86 9.74 13.87
C ASP A 155 1.62 9.77 14.78
N ASP A 156 0.60 10.57 14.44
CA ASP A 156 -0.63 10.70 15.21
C ASP A 156 -1.41 9.38 15.31
N CYS A 157 -1.27 8.51 14.31
CA CYS A 157 -1.93 7.20 14.32
C CYS A 157 -1.20 6.15 15.15
N LEU A 158 0.06 6.39 15.50
CA LEU A 158 0.95 5.33 15.96
C LEU A 158 0.45 4.56 17.19
N PRO A 159 -0.15 5.19 18.23
CA PRO A 159 -0.71 4.43 19.35
C PRO A 159 -1.81 3.44 18.91
N TYR A 160 -2.72 3.87 18.04
CA TYR A 160 -3.82 3.05 17.52
C TYR A 160 -3.31 1.97 16.57
N LEU A 161 -2.36 2.30 15.71
CA LEU A 161 -1.74 1.33 14.81
C LEU A 161 -1.07 0.20 15.58
N LEU A 162 -0.35 0.52 16.66
CA LEU A 162 0.32 -0.48 17.50
C LEU A 162 -0.68 -1.38 18.24
N ASP A 163 -1.80 -0.83 18.70
CA ASP A 163 -2.89 -1.63 19.28
C ASP A 163 -3.53 -2.58 18.24
N LEU A 164 -3.75 -2.11 17.01
CA LEU A 164 -4.21 -2.96 15.92
C LEU A 164 -3.21 -4.07 15.59
N VAL A 165 -1.93 -3.78 15.61
CA VAL A 165 -0.85 -4.76 15.39
C VAL A 165 -0.82 -5.82 16.48
N ASP A 166 -1.01 -5.44 17.74
CA ASP A 166 -1.12 -6.38 18.87
C ASP A 166 -2.32 -7.31 18.72
N ARG A 167 -3.40 -6.82 18.13
CA ARG A 167 -4.60 -7.62 17.79
C ARG A 167 -4.47 -8.41 16.48
N GLY A 168 -3.33 -8.39 15.81
CA GLY A 168 -3.04 -9.18 14.61
C GLY A 168 -3.19 -8.48 13.27
N ALA A 169 -3.41 -7.16 13.24
CA ALA A 169 -3.40 -6.42 11.99
C ALA A 169 -2.02 -6.47 11.32
N ARG A 170 -2.02 -6.51 9.99
CA ARG A 170 -0.82 -6.39 9.16
C ARG A 170 -0.59 -4.93 8.77
N VAL A 171 0.64 -4.59 8.43
CA VAL A 171 1.03 -3.23 8.07
C VAL A 171 1.99 -3.26 6.90
N LYS A 172 1.71 -2.47 5.88
CA LYS A 172 2.63 -2.36 4.74
C LYS A 172 3.73 -1.34 5.03
N ALA A 173 4.96 -1.81 5.08
CA ALA A 173 6.18 -1.00 5.06
C ALA A 173 6.41 -0.53 3.61
N SER A 174 5.66 0.46 3.20
CA SER A 174 5.57 0.95 1.82
C SER A 174 5.27 2.44 1.78
N GLY A 175 5.36 3.05 0.60
CA GLY A 175 4.95 4.42 0.38
C GLY A 175 5.69 5.45 1.26
N PHE A 176 6.98 5.26 1.52
CA PHE A 176 7.76 6.13 2.42
C PHE A 176 7.83 7.60 1.97
N GLY A 177 7.46 7.89 0.72
CA GLY A 177 7.25 9.25 0.25
C GLY A 177 5.91 9.88 0.63
N ARG A 178 5.01 9.11 1.28
CA ARG A 178 3.68 9.57 1.72
C ARG A 178 3.61 9.83 3.21
N VAL A 179 4.56 9.29 3.97
CA VAL A 179 4.48 9.26 5.43
C VAL A 179 5.21 10.42 6.08
N SER A 180 4.65 10.96 7.16
CA SER A 180 5.23 12.01 7.99
C SER A 180 5.52 11.46 9.40
N MET A 181 6.48 10.51 9.47
CA MET A 181 6.85 9.85 10.73
C MET A 181 8.31 9.41 10.73
N ASN A 182 8.82 9.06 11.92
CA ASN A 182 10.12 8.41 12.03
C ASN A 182 10.02 6.94 11.62
N ILE A 183 10.22 6.68 10.32
CA ILE A 183 10.05 5.34 9.72
C ILE A 183 10.87 4.26 10.45
N PRO A 184 12.19 4.41 10.69
CA PRO A 184 12.97 3.39 11.39
C PRO A 184 12.45 3.06 12.80
N ALA A 185 12.04 4.09 13.56
CA ALA A 185 11.49 3.89 14.90
C ALA A 185 10.12 3.17 14.84
N THR A 186 9.27 3.54 13.89
CA THR A 186 7.96 2.92 13.68
C THR A 186 8.10 1.44 13.28
N LEU A 187 8.98 1.13 12.33
CA LEU A 187 9.25 -0.26 11.94
C LEU A 187 9.69 -1.13 13.14
N ARG A 188 10.63 -0.64 13.95
CA ARG A 188 11.08 -1.35 15.15
C ARG A 188 9.96 -1.59 16.16
N ARG A 189 9.10 -0.59 16.37
CA ARG A 189 7.98 -0.70 17.33
C ARG A 189 6.95 -1.74 16.87
N ILE A 190 6.57 -1.71 15.59
CA ILE A 190 5.65 -2.68 15.01
C ILE A 190 6.24 -4.09 15.09
N HIS A 191 7.49 -4.26 14.67
CA HIS A 191 8.17 -5.56 14.69
C HIS A 191 8.34 -6.13 16.09
N ALA A 192 8.58 -5.27 17.08
CA ALA A 192 8.71 -5.70 18.48
C ALA A 192 7.39 -6.23 19.08
N ILE A 193 6.24 -5.70 18.63
CA ILE A 193 4.91 -6.15 19.07
C ILE A 193 4.56 -7.45 18.32
N ASN A 194 4.68 -7.44 16.99
CA ASN A 194 4.34 -8.57 16.17
C ASN A 194 5.30 -8.69 14.96
N PRO A 195 6.27 -9.61 14.99
CA PRO A 195 7.21 -9.82 13.89
C PRO A 195 6.56 -10.24 12.57
N GLU A 196 5.32 -10.73 12.63
CA GLU A 196 4.56 -11.11 11.44
C GLU A 196 3.78 -9.95 10.82
N ALA A 197 3.72 -8.78 11.45
CA ALA A 197 2.86 -7.69 11.00
C ALA A 197 3.38 -6.97 9.75
N LEU A 198 4.69 -6.75 9.65
CA LEU A 198 5.27 -5.94 8.57
C LEU A 198 5.37 -6.69 7.25
N MET A 199 4.96 -6.05 6.16
CA MET A 199 5.11 -6.53 4.79
C MET A 199 5.71 -5.42 3.93
N PHE A 200 6.79 -5.72 3.20
CA PHE A 200 7.37 -4.77 2.24
C PHE A 200 6.43 -4.52 1.06
N GLY A 201 6.39 -3.26 0.58
CA GLY A 201 5.75 -2.87 -0.67
C GLY A 201 6.43 -1.66 -1.29
N SER A 202 6.59 -1.65 -2.61
CA SER A 202 7.24 -0.54 -3.31
C SER A 202 6.34 0.70 -3.40
N ASP A 203 5.04 0.53 -3.47
CA ASP A 203 4.07 1.60 -3.80
C ASP A 203 4.33 2.24 -5.18
N LEU A 204 5.03 1.52 -6.08
CA LEU A 204 5.26 2.01 -7.44
C LEU A 204 3.94 2.17 -8.22
N PRO A 205 3.87 3.18 -9.07
CA PRO A 205 4.86 4.21 -9.40
C PRO A 205 4.92 5.37 -8.41
N GLY A 206 4.17 5.34 -7.29
CA GLY A 206 4.14 6.39 -6.28
C GLY A 206 3.25 7.57 -6.69
N THR A 207 2.11 7.31 -7.36
CA THR A 207 1.16 8.33 -7.78
C THR A 207 0.75 9.23 -6.61
N ARG A 208 0.86 10.55 -6.76
CA ARG A 208 0.56 11.54 -5.72
C ARG A 208 1.38 11.41 -4.44
N ALA A 209 2.45 10.61 -4.42
CA ALA A 209 3.40 10.60 -3.31
C ALA A 209 4.34 11.81 -3.42
N GLY A 210 4.83 12.31 -2.30
CA GLY A 210 5.86 13.36 -2.30
C GLY A 210 7.17 12.90 -2.97
N ARG A 211 7.44 11.61 -2.94
CA ARG A 211 8.46 10.93 -3.75
C ARG A 211 8.07 9.49 -4.05
N PRO A 212 8.52 8.91 -5.19
CA PRO A 212 8.36 7.48 -5.46
C PRO A 212 9.29 6.62 -4.57
N PHE A 213 9.15 5.31 -4.72
CA PHE A 213 10.05 4.31 -4.14
C PHE A 213 11.51 4.54 -4.57
N ARG A 214 12.42 4.35 -3.62
CA ARG A 214 13.87 4.40 -3.80
C ARG A 214 14.50 3.11 -3.30
N ASP A 215 15.63 2.75 -3.85
CA ASP A 215 16.38 1.56 -3.43
C ASP A 215 16.84 1.67 -1.97
N GLU A 216 17.09 2.90 -1.51
CA GLU A 216 17.41 3.18 -0.10
C GLU A 216 16.28 2.82 0.86
N ASP A 217 15.03 2.74 0.39
CA ASP A 217 13.88 2.35 1.23
C ASP A 217 14.02 0.88 1.68
N VAL A 218 14.58 0.00 0.83
CA VAL A 218 14.89 -1.39 1.19
C VAL A 218 15.98 -1.46 2.25
N ARG A 219 17.04 -0.64 2.09
CA ARG A 219 18.12 -0.56 3.08
C ARG A 219 17.64 -0.01 4.41
N LEU A 220 16.79 1.02 4.37
CA LEU A 220 16.19 1.59 5.57
C LEU A 220 15.43 0.54 6.39
N ILE A 221 14.68 -0.35 5.74
CA ILE A 221 14.00 -1.46 6.41
C ILE A 221 15.04 -2.42 7.00
N ALA A 222 16.05 -2.80 6.23
CA ALA A 222 17.09 -3.71 6.66
C ALA A 222 17.90 -3.17 7.85
N ASP A 223 18.30 -1.91 7.80
CA ASP A 223 19.04 -1.24 8.87
C ASP A 223 18.18 -1.05 10.13
N ALA A 224 16.88 -0.84 9.97
CA ALA A 224 15.96 -0.68 11.09
C ALA A 224 15.73 -1.99 11.85
N LEU A 225 15.61 -3.12 11.15
CA LEU A 225 15.20 -4.40 11.73
C LEU A 225 16.36 -5.36 11.98
N GLY A 226 17.45 -5.26 11.21
CA GLY A 226 18.69 -6.00 11.37
C GLY A 226 18.60 -7.50 11.09
N THR A 227 17.60 -8.19 11.64
CA THR A 227 17.38 -9.64 11.52
C THR A 227 15.99 -9.93 10.97
N ASP A 228 15.72 -11.20 10.63
CA ASP A 228 14.40 -11.66 10.17
C ASP A 228 13.85 -10.95 8.93
N LEU A 229 14.72 -10.37 8.11
CA LEU A 229 14.36 -9.58 6.92
C LEU A 229 13.51 -10.39 5.92
N TYR A 230 13.73 -11.69 5.82
CA TYR A 230 12.97 -12.59 4.96
C TYR A 230 11.47 -12.60 5.34
N ARG A 231 11.13 -12.42 6.64
CA ARG A 231 9.74 -12.30 7.07
C ARG A 231 9.08 -11.07 6.43
N VAL A 232 9.72 -9.92 6.55
CA VAL A 232 9.19 -8.64 6.07
C VAL A 232 9.20 -8.57 4.54
N PHE A 233 10.24 -9.10 3.91
CA PHE A 233 10.37 -9.06 2.45
C PHE A 233 9.67 -10.20 1.72
N GLU A 234 9.13 -11.20 2.42
CA GLU A 234 8.45 -12.30 1.74
C GLU A 234 7.40 -13.03 2.59
N ASP A 235 7.77 -13.67 3.72
CA ASP A 235 6.93 -14.66 4.37
C ASP A 235 5.62 -14.08 4.91
N ASN A 236 5.69 -12.91 5.54
CA ASN A 236 4.52 -12.25 6.12
C ASN A 236 3.47 -11.93 5.04
N ALA A 237 3.93 -11.45 3.89
CA ALA A 237 3.05 -11.15 2.77
C ALA A 237 2.45 -12.43 2.17
N ARG A 238 3.26 -13.48 1.95
CA ARG A 238 2.75 -14.77 1.46
C ARG A 238 1.68 -15.35 2.38
N ALA A 239 1.92 -15.31 3.69
CA ALA A 239 0.94 -15.76 4.68
C ALA A 239 -0.34 -14.90 4.65
N CYS A 240 -0.21 -13.58 4.59
CA CYS A 240 -1.34 -12.65 4.51
C CYS A 240 -2.22 -12.91 3.28
N TYR A 241 -1.61 -13.09 2.12
CA TYR A 241 -2.32 -13.35 0.86
C TYR A 241 -2.63 -14.84 0.62
N ARG A 242 -2.42 -15.71 1.62
CA ARG A 242 -2.70 -17.16 1.57
C ARG A 242 -1.99 -17.87 0.41
N LEU A 243 -0.78 -17.44 0.13
CA LEU A 243 0.12 -18.10 -0.82
C LEU A 243 0.98 -19.16 -0.10
N PRO A 244 1.37 -20.23 -0.79
CA PRO A 244 2.29 -21.21 -0.21
C PRO A 244 3.58 -20.54 0.27
N ALA A 245 4.10 -21.01 1.40
CA ALA A 245 5.45 -20.65 1.80
C ALA A 245 6.44 -20.99 0.68
N ARG A 246 7.48 -20.18 0.52
CA ARG A 246 8.53 -20.48 -0.45
C ARG A 246 9.30 -21.69 0.01
N ASP A 247 9.48 -22.66 -0.88
CA ASP A 247 10.45 -23.71 -0.68
C ASP A 247 11.86 -23.11 -0.84
N ARG A 248 12.56 -22.96 0.26
CA ARG A 248 13.94 -22.46 0.29
C ARG A 248 14.98 -23.56 0.24
N GLY A 249 14.54 -24.83 0.12
CA GLY A 249 15.44 -25.97 0.26
C GLY A 249 16.15 -25.99 1.62
N ALA A 250 17.28 -26.68 1.70
CA ALA A 250 18.14 -26.69 2.89
C ALA A 250 19.09 -25.47 2.96
N ASP A 251 18.87 -24.44 2.13
CA ASP A 251 19.71 -23.24 2.14
C ASP A 251 19.47 -22.42 3.42
N PRO A 252 20.55 -22.06 4.15
CA PRO A 252 20.45 -21.12 5.26
C PRO A 252 19.87 -19.81 4.75
N ALA A 253 19.16 -19.07 5.64
CA ALA A 253 18.59 -17.76 5.35
C ALA A 253 19.56 -16.92 4.50
N PRO A 254 19.10 -16.29 3.41
CA PRO A 254 19.99 -15.61 2.48
C PRO A 254 20.81 -14.56 3.20
N THR A 255 22.09 -14.84 3.38
CA THR A 255 23.12 -13.87 3.74
C THR A 255 23.58 -13.10 2.51
N GLN A 256 22.75 -13.05 1.44
CA GLN A 256 23.12 -12.23 0.30
C GLN A 256 23.09 -10.76 0.73
N PRO A 257 24.23 -10.07 0.61
CA PRO A 257 24.21 -8.63 0.84
C PRO A 257 23.22 -8.01 -0.13
N LEU A 258 22.44 -7.06 0.38
CA LEU A 258 21.58 -6.22 -0.46
C LEU A 258 22.38 -5.74 -1.67
N PRO A 259 21.76 -5.60 -2.87
CA PRO A 259 22.46 -5.19 -4.07
C PRO A 259 23.40 -4.01 -3.78
N GLN A 260 24.67 -4.15 -4.12
CA GLN A 260 25.64 -3.05 -3.97
C GLN A 260 25.25 -1.98 -4.99
N ILE A 261 24.53 -0.97 -4.54
CA ILE A 261 24.28 0.21 -5.35
C ILE A 261 25.57 1.03 -5.33
N GLU A 262 26.22 1.15 -6.47
CA GLU A 262 27.34 2.09 -6.63
C GLU A 262 26.88 3.48 -6.13
N ARG A 263 27.60 4.04 -5.17
CA ARG A 263 27.40 5.43 -4.75
C ARG A 263 27.80 6.32 -5.92
N LYS A 264 26.83 6.78 -6.71
CA LYS A 264 26.99 8.00 -7.47
C LYS A 264 26.84 9.14 -6.48
N ASP A 265 27.95 9.81 -6.17
CA ASP A 265 27.91 11.03 -5.37
C ASP A 265 26.86 11.97 -5.97
N PRO A 266 25.96 12.54 -5.18
CA PRO A 266 25.00 13.51 -5.68
C PRO A 266 25.80 14.67 -6.30
N PRO A 267 25.37 15.21 -7.45
CA PRO A 267 26.01 16.38 -8.02
C PRO A 267 26.03 17.48 -6.97
N THR A 268 27.20 18.03 -6.68
CA THR A 268 27.38 19.11 -5.72
C THR A 268 26.66 20.35 -6.24
N LEU A 269 25.40 20.52 -5.91
CA LEU A 269 24.65 21.74 -6.12
C LEU A 269 25.25 22.80 -5.20
N ARG A 270 26.13 23.64 -5.76
CA ARG A 270 26.54 24.90 -5.13
C ARG A 270 25.31 25.81 -5.17
N LEU A 271 24.56 25.86 -4.08
CA LEU A 271 23.54 26.88 -3.87
C LEU A 271 24.26 28.24 -3.76
N ASN A 272 24.01 29.08 -4.72
CA ASN A 272 24.45 30.47 -4.69
C ASN A 272 23.49 31.21 -3.73
N THR A 273 23.96 31.59 -2.55
CA THR A 273 23.18 32.22 -1.47
C THR A 273 22.70 33.64 -1.81
N ALA A 274 22.92 34.10 -3.04
CA ALA A 274 22.53 35.45 -3.46
C ALA A 274 21.06 35.56 -3.98
N ASP A 275 20.37 34.41 -4.20
CA ASP A 275 19.03 34.44 -4.82
C ASP A 275 17.87 34.15 -3.85
N LEU A 276 18.10 34.18 -2.53
CA LEU A 276 17.05 34.02 -1.51
C LEU A 276 16.68 35.39 -0.91
N GLN A 277 16.03 36.25 -1.69
CA GLN A 277 15.16 37.29 -1.15
C GLN A 277 13.76 36.75 -0.99
N LEU A 278 13.42 36.31 0.23
CA LEU A 278 12.04 35.99 0.61
C LEU A 278 11.34 37.31 0.99
N ASP A 279 10.42 37.73 0.14
CA ASP A 279 9.46 38.78 0.44
C ASP A 279 8.45 38.24 1.46
N THR A 280 8.43 38.81 2.68
CA THR A 280 7.63 38.32 3.81
C THR A 280 6.32 39.05 4.02
N ASP A 281 5.76 39.66 3.01
CA ASP A 281 4.46 40.34 3.13
C ASP A 281 3.45 39.76 2.14
N GLU A 282 2.39 39.19 2.70
CA GLU A 282 1.08 38.75 2.18
C GLU A 282 0.73 37.28 2.38
N LEU A 283 0.30 36.96 3.61
CA LEU A 283 -0.58 35.83 3.87
C LEU A 283 -1.99 36.35 4.18
N PRO A 284 -3.00 36.12 3.34
CA PRO A 284 -4.39 36.38 3.69
C PRO A 284 -4.93 35.30 4.60
N ALA A 285 -5.30 35.65 5.81
CA ALA A 285 -6.09 34.83 6.72
C ALA A 285 -7.53 34.71 6.20
N THR A 286 -7.93 33.55 5.70
CA THR A 286 -9.36 33.23 5.52
C THR A 286 -9.67 31.89 6.18
N PRO A 287 -10.67 31.85 7.10
CA PRO A 287 -11.08 30.60 7.72
C PRO A 287 -11.84 29.73 6.73
N TRP A 288 -11.48 28.47 6.71
CA TRP A 288 -12.11 27.42 5.90
C TRP A 288 -13.61 27.29 6.20
N LYS A 289 -14.46 27.42 5.17
CA LYS A 289 -15.89 27.10 5.23
C LYS A 289 -16.17 25.85 4.41
N PRO A 290 -16.86 24.82 4.95
CA PRO A 290 -17.22 23.64 4.18
C PRO A 290 -18.22 23.99 3.08
N ARG A 291 -17.96 23.55 1.85
CA ARG A 291 -18.90 23.65 0.73
C ARG A 291 -19.98 22.57 0.86
N SER A 292 -21.23 22.99 0.68
CA SER A 292 -22.42 22.17 0.69
C SER A 292 -22.39 21.06 -0.39
N ILE A 293 -22.76 19.85 0.03
CA ILE A 293 -22.93 18.67 -0.80
C ILE A 293 -24.12 18.86 -1.74
N HIS A 294 -23.88 18.84 -3.04
CA HIS A 294 -24.95 18.69 -4.03
C HIS A 294 -25.29 17.21 -4.20
N LYS A 295 -26.55 16.89 -3.93
CA LYS A 295 -27.16 15.58 -4.15
C LYS A 295 -27.07 15.18 -5.61
N TRP A 296 -26.52 14.00 -5.87
CA TRP A 296 -26.71 13.31 -7.14
C TRP A 296 -27.98 12.45 -7.04
N HIS A 297 -29.00 12.84 -7.83
CA HIS A 297 -30.15 11.99 -8.14
C HIS A 297 -30.02 11.52 -9.58
N ARG A 298 -30.17 10.21 -9.76
CA ARG A 298 -30.37 9.34 -10.96
C ARG A 298 -29.15 9.04 -11.79
#